data_8905f98695a47439fd83d585a44bc80b
#
_entry.id   8905f98695a47439fd83d585a44bc80b
#
_cell.length_a   1.000
_cell.length_b   1.000
_cell.length_c   1.000
_cell.angle_alpha   90.00
_cell.angle_beta   90.00
_cell.angle_gamma   90.00
#
_symmetry.space_group_name_H-M   'P 1'
#
loop_
_entity.id
_entity.type
_entity.pdbx_description
1 polymer ?
#
loop_
_entity_poly.entity_id
_entity_poly.type
_entity_poly.pdbx_seq_one_letter_code
_entity_poly.pdbx_strand_id
1 'polypeptide(L)'
;MEGKRVLVTGGAGFIGSNLANSLAADNDVVALDDCYLGTPENLADGVTFVDGSVLDDDLPTDVDVVFHIAALSSYAMHEDDPARGARVNVEGFVNTVDQARQDGCDTVVYASTSSIYGDRTEPSPEDMDVTVNTGYEASKMARETYAEYFHNHYGLSLAGMRFFSVYQGMKEGAEGHKGEYANLIAQFADGIANGRPPEIWGDGTQTRDFTHVDDIVRGLELAADHELDGIYNLGTGEQYSLNHLVDALNEELGTDVEPVYEDNPIPEDVYVHDTMADPSKMTEATGWEPEIGFEEGLERVCSQYR
;
A
#
# COMPACT_ATOMS: atom_id res chain seq x y z
N MET A 1 17.03 0.38 9.90
CA MET A 1 17.96 -0.75 9.49
C MET A 1 19.24 -0.19 8.89
N GLU A 2 20.41 -0.82 9.16
CA GLU A 2 21.71 -0.44 8.58
C GLU A 2 22.53 -1.68 8.23
N GLY A 3 23.26 -1.66 7.09
CA GLY A 3 24.20 -2.70 6.66
C GLY A 3 23.56 -4.03 6.30
N LYS A 4 22.27 -4.03 5.97
CA LYS A 4 21.49 -5.21 5.59
C LYS A 4 21.46 -5.36 4.07
N ARG A 5 21.34 -6.60 3.61
CA ARG A 5 20.92 -6.89 2.25
C ARG A 5 19.41 -7.12 2.24
N VAL A 6 18.69 -6.36 1.38
CA VAL A 6 17.24 -6.27 1.42
C VAL A 6 16.66 -6.55 0.05
N LEU A 7 15.62 -7.40 -0.02
CA LEU A 7 14.79 -7.56 -1.22
C LEU A 7 13.47 -6.81 -1.07
N VAL A 8 13.15 -5.96 -2.05
CA VAL A 8 11.83 -5.35 -2.19
C VAL A 8 11.16 -5.88 -3.45
N THR A 9 10.17 -6.76 -3.32
CA THR A 9 9.35 -7.19 -4.48
C THR A 9 8.28 -6.15 -4.79
N GLY A 10 7.95 -5.94 -6.07
CA GLY A 10 7.18 -4.77 -6.48
C GLY A 10 7.96 -3.47 -6.30
N GLY A 11 9.31 -3.60 -6.34
CA GLY A 11 10.24 -2.55 -5.95
C GLY A 11 10.30 -1.36 -6.91
N ALA A 12 9.83 -1.50 -8.15
CA ALA A 12 9.71 -0.39 -9.11
C ALA A 12 8.32 0.27 -9.11
N GLY A 13 7.37 -0.28 -8.32
CA GLY A 13 6.01 0.25 -8.14
C GLY A 13 5.98 1.42 -7.14
N PHE A 14 4.78 1.94 -6.85
CA PHE A 14 4.56 3.12 -6.01
C PHE A 14 5.18 2.99 -4.61
N ILE A 15 4.67 2.08 -3.77
CA ILE A 15 5.15 1.94 -2.38
C ILE A 15 6.55 1.31 -2.37
N GLY A 16 6.78 0.30 -3.23
CA GLY A 16 8.05 -0.42 -3.28
C GLY A 16 9.24 0.45 -3.61
N SER A 17 9.12 1.40 -4.56
CA SER A 17 10.23 2.29 -4.92
C SER A 17 10.50 3.35 -3.85
N ASN A 18 9.48 3.89 -3.20
CA ASN A 18 9.68 4.80 -2.07
C ASN A 18 10.43 4.08 -0.94
N LEU A 19 10.05 2.84 -0.61
CA LEU A 19 10.75 2.02 0.38
C LEU A 19 12.19 1.68 -0.06
N ALA A 20 12.37 1.20 -1.29
CA ALA A 20 13.70 0.84 -1.80
C ALA A 20 14.66 2.03 -1.80
N ASN A 21 14.17 3.21 -2.20
CA ASN A 21 14.96 4.44 -2.21
C ASN A 21 15.31 4.92 -0.80
N SER A 22 14.39 4.82 0.17
CA SER A 22 14.65 5.14 1.58
C SER A 22 15.76 4.23 2.14
N LEU A 23 15.66 2.93 1.92
CA LEU A 23 16.59 1.94 2.44
C LEU A 23 17.98 1.98 1.82
N ALA A 24 18.10 2.45 0.56
CA ALA A 24 19.35 2.40 -0.21
C ALA A 24 20.48 3.31 0.35
N ALA A 25 20.16 4.25 1.24
CA ALA A 25 21.15 5.10 1.88
C ALA A 25 22.10 4.30 2.79
N ASP A 26 21.57 3.27 3.47
CA ASP A 26 22.29 2.55 4.52
C ASP A 26 22.33 1.03 4.31
N ASN A 27 21.76 0.51 3.19
CA ASN A 27 21.62 -0.93 2.94
C ASN A 27 21.94 -1.30 1.48
N ASP A 28 22.20 -2.59 1.22
CA ASP A 28 22.28 -3.18 -0.12
C ASP A 28 20.88 -3.62 -0.56
N VAL A 29 20.23 -2.81 -1.43
CA VAL A 29 18.83 -2.99 -1.79
C VAL A 29 18.68 -3.56 -3.19
N VAL A 30 17.95 -4.67 -3.29
CA VAL A 30 17.52 -5.29 -4.55
C VAL A 30 16.02 -5.05 -4.74
N ALA A 31 15.63 -4.41 -5.83
CA ALA A 31 14.25 -4.20 -6.25
C ALA A 31 13.89 -5.20 -7.36
N LEU A 32 12.99 -6.13 -7.09
CA LEU A 32 12.43 -7.06 -8.07
C LEU A 32 11.06 -6.55 -8.55
N ASP A 33 10.86 -6.42 -9.86
CA ASP A 33 9.59 -5.99 -10.45
C ASP A 33 9.46 -6.47 -11.90
N ASP A 34 8.27 -6.87 -12.33
CA ASP A 34 7.96 -7.25 -13.71
C ASP A 34 7.51 -6.06 -14.58
N CYS A 35 7.56 -4.86 -14.02
CA CYS A 35 7.18 -3.60 -14.67
C CYS A 35 5.74 -3.58 -15.21
N TYR A 36 4.80 -4.28 -14.57
CA TYR A 36 3.39 -4.24 -14.98
C TYR A 36 2.77 -2.83 -14.81
N LEU A 37 3.02 -2.18 -13.66
CA LEU A 37 2.66 -0.78 -13.39
C LEU A 37 3.86 0.07 -12.96
N GLY A 38 4.90 -0.57 -12.46
CA GLY A 38 6.13 0.08 -12.04
C GLY A 38 7.05 0.40 -13.21
N THR A 39 8.08 1.21 -12.92
CA THR A 39 9.17 1.48 -13.87
C THR A 39 10.48 1.62 -13.12
N PRO A 40 11.61 1.12 -13.65
CA PRO A 40 12.93 1.30 -13.04
C PRO A 40 13.33 2.76 -12.86
N GLU A 41 12.71 3.69 -13.59
CA GLU A 41 12.93 5.13 -13.47
C GLU A 41 12.51 5.69 -12.11
N ASN A 42 11.68 4.95 -11.36
CA ASN A 42 11.31 5.29 -9.98
C ASN A 42 12.44 5.04 -8.96
N LEU A 43 13.49 4.30 -9.34
CA LEU A 43 14.53 3.85 -8.44
C LEU A 43 15.72 4.81 -8.41
N ALA A 44 16.24 5.06 -7.21
CA ALA A 44 17.46 5.84 -7.02
C ALA A 44 18.72 5.04 -7.45
N ASP A 45 19.80 5.77 -7.76
CA ASP A 45 21.08 5.19 -8.23
C ASP A 45 21.68 4.11 -7.29
N GLY A 46 21.28 4.05 -6.03
CA GLY A 46 21.78 3.07 -5.05
C GLY A 46 21.04 1.73 -5.04
N VAL A 47 19.93 1.60 -5.78
CA VAL A 47 19.10 0.41 -5.81
C VAL A 47 19.48 -0.50 -6.97
N THR A 48 19.70 -1.78 -6.71
CA THR A 48 19.91 -2.78 -7.75
C THR A 48 18.56 -3.25 -8.29
N PHE A 49 18.26 -2.97 -9.55
CA PHE A 49 17.03 -3.43 -10.20
C PHE A 49 17.19 -4.83 -10.81
N VAL A 50 16.21 -5.69 -10.58
CA VAL A 50 16.07 -7.02 -11.20
C VAL A 50 14.71 -7.07 -11.91
N ASP A 51 14.74 -7.18 -13.25
CA ASP A 51 13.55 -7.42 -14.07
C ASP A 51 13.12 -8.89 -13.92
N GLY A 52 11.99 -9.12 -13.27
CA GLY A 52 11.49 -10.45 -12.98
C GLY A 52 10.18 -10.46 -12.21
N SER A 53 9.55 -11.62 -12.20
CA SER A 53 8.26 -11.85 -11.54
C SER A 53 8.44 -12.60 -10.21
N VAL A 54 7.60 -12.31 -9.23
CA VAL A 54 7.49 -13.13 -7.99
C VAL A 54 7.09 -14.58 -8.26
N LEU A 55 6.75 -14.92 -9.50
CA LEU A 55 6.42 -16.27 -9.94
C LEU A 55 7.63 -17.03 -10.55
N ASP A 56 8.80 -16.42 -10.61
CA ASP A 56 9.99 -17.04 -11.18
C ASP A 56 10.57 -18.09 -10.23
N ASP A 57 11.22 -19.11 -10.81
CA ASP A 57 11.78 -20.24 -10.07
C ASP A 57 13.04 -19.87 -9.25
N ASP A 58 13.70 -18.74 -9.57
CA ASP A 58 14.96 -18.30 -8.96
C ASP A 58 14.86 -16.80 -8.62
N LEU A 59 14.53 -16.50 -7.38
CA LEU A 59 14.39 -15.14 -6.87
C LEU A 59 15.66 -14.72 -6.12
N PRO A 60 16.00 -13.40 -6.07
CA PRO A 60 17.18 -12.91 -5.34
C PRO A 60 16.93 -12.86 -3.81
N THR A 61 16.64 -14.01 -3.20
CA THR A 61 16.21 -14.16 -1.80
C THR A 61 17.34 -14.45 -0.80
N ASP A 62 18.61 -14.52 -1.25
CA ASP A 62 19.79 -14.54 -0.37
C ASP A 62 20.02 -13.14 0.25
N VAL A 63 19.14 -12.79 1.18
CA VAL A 63 19.03 -11.46 1.82
C VAL A 63 18.73 -11.59 3.32
N ASP A 64 18.94 -10.51 4.08
CA ASP A 64 18.60 -10.45 5.50
C ASP A 64 17.11 -10.22 5.74
N VAL A 65 16.45 -9.46 4.85
CA VAL A 65 15.04 -9.05 4.99
C VAL A 65 14.36 -9.02 3.62
N VAL A 66 13.12 -9.50 3.56
CA VAL A 66 12.23 -9.37 2.41
C VAL A 66 11.08 -8.43 2.72
N PHE A 67 10.90 -7.40 1.89
CA PHE A 67 9.66 -6.62 1.81
C PHE A 67 8.85 -7.07 0.60
N HIS A 68 7.78 -7.83 0.84
CA HIS A 68 6.93 -8.34 -0.23
C HIS A 68 5.78 -7.37 -0.52
N ILE A 69 6.03 -6.39 -1.40
CA ILE A 69 5.07 -5.34 -1.80
C ILE A 69 4.37 -5.70 -3.12
N ALA A 70 4.97 -6.55 -3.96
CA ALA A 70 4.40 -7.00 -5.24
C ALA A 70 2.97 -7.49 -5.10
N ALA A 71 2.06 -6.89 -5.85
CA ALA A 71 0.64 -7.28 -5.88
C ALA A 71 -0.10 -6.68 -7.08
N LEU A 72 -1.15 -7.35 -7.53
CA LEU A 72 -2.28 -6.69 -8.15
C LEU A 72 -3.10 -6.04 -7.03
N SER A 73 -3.08 -4.70 -6.92
CA SER A 73 -3.34 -3.98 -5.67
C SER A 73 -4.73 -3.33 -5.59
N SER A 74 -5.67 -3.71 -6.45
CA SER A 74 -7.02 -3.16 -6.44
C SER A 74 -8.10 -4.20 -6.81
N TYR A 75 -9.35 -3.90 -6.42
CA TYR A 75 -10.53 -4.63 -6.85
C TYR A 75 -10.58 -4.80 -8.37
N ALA A 76 -10.46 -3.71 -9.13
CA ALA A 76 -10.56 -3.73 -10.59
C ALA A 76 -9.53 -4.66 -11.27
N MET A 77 -8.33 -4.80 -10.72
CA MET A 77 -7.31 -5.70 -11.26
C MET A 77 -7.63 -7.19 -11.08
N HIS A 78 -8.60 -7.52 -10.23
CA HIS A 78 -9.01 -8.91 -9.95
C HIS A 78 -10.32 -9.30 -10.63
N GLU A 79 -11.20 -8.33 -10.96
CA GLU A 79 -12.52 -8.64 -11.53
C GLU A 79 -12.44 -9.30 -12.91
N ASP A 80 -11.56 -8.81 -13.77
CA ASP A 80 -11.45 -9.33 -15.14
C ASP A 80 -10.72 -10.69 -15.20
N ASP A 81 -9.76 -10.94 -14.30
CA ASP A 81 -8.99 -12.19 -14.21
C ASP A 81 -8.63 -12.55 -12.77
N PRO A 82 -9.58 -13.10 -12.00
CA PRO A 82 -9.34 -13.50 -10.60
C PRO A 82 -8.29 -14.61 -10.47
N ALA A 83 -8.11 -15.45 -11.51
CA ALA A 83 -7.07 -16.49 -11.50
C ALA A 83 -5.66 -15.87 -11.58
N ARG A 84 -5.46 -14.85 -12.41
CA ARG A 84 -4.20 -14.08 -12.44
C ARG A 84 -3.98 -13.37 -11.10
N GLY A 85 -5.05 -12.78 -10.53
CA GLY A 85 -5.00 -12.15 -9.22
C GLY A 85 -4.50 -13.10 -8.13
N ALA A 86 -5.07 -14.31 -8.06
CA ALA A 86 -4.64 -15.34 -7.12
C ALA A 86 -3.20 -15.81 -7.37
N ARG A 87 -2.80 -16.00 -8.63
CA ARG A 87 -1.43 -16.41 -8.97
C ARG A 87 -0.40 -15.38 -8.50
N VAL A 88 -0.56 -14.11 -8.87
CA VAL A 88 0.40 -13.07 -8.50
C VAL A 88 0.39 -12.85 -6.98
N ASN A 89 -0.80 -12.69 -6.38
CA ASN A 89 -0.89 -12.29 -4.99
C ASN A 89 -0.68 -13.45 -3.99
N VAL A 90 -1.08 -14.67 -4.32
CA VAL A 90 -0.97 -15.81 -3.38
C VAL A 90 0.19 -16.71 -3.75
N GLU A 91 0.23 -17.25 -4.97
CA GLU A 91 1.33 -18.11 -5.42
C GLU A 91 2.68 -17.37 -5.34
N GLY A 92 2.72 -16.09 -5.84
CA GLY A 92 3.92 -15.25 -5.79
C GLY A 92 4.39 -14.96 -4.36
N PHE A 93 3.46 -14.74 -3.42
CA PHE A 93 3.81 -14.58 -1.99
C PHE A 93 4.43 -15.86 -1.42
N VAL A 94 3.74 -16.99 -1.60
CA VAL A 94 4.22 -18.29 -1.09
C VAL A 94 5.58 -18.65 -1.69
N ASN A 95 5.75 -18.42 -3.01
CA ASN A 95 7.02 -18.65 -3.71
C ASN A 95 8.15 -17.79 -3.12
N THR A 96 7.91 -16.49 -2.93
CA THR A 96 8.91 -15.57 -2.35
C THR A 96 9.30 -15.98 -0.93
N VAL A 97 8.32 -16.27 -0.08
CA VAL A 97 8.59 -16.65 1.32
C VAL A 97 9.30 -18.00 1.43
N ASP A 98 8.92 -18.98 0.62
CA ASP A 98 9.56 -20.31 0.67
C ASP A 98 11.00 -20.29 0.14
N GLN A 99 11.29 -19.51 -0.93
CA GLN A 99 12.67 -19.33 -1.41
C GLN A 99 13.51 -18.58 -0.37
N ALA A 100 13.00 -17.47 0.19
CA ALA A 100 13.66 -16.70 1.25
C ALA A 100 14.02 -17.58 2.46
N ARG A 101 13.06 -18.40 2.92
CA ARG A 101 13.28 -19.38 3.98
C ARG A 101 14.39 -20.39 3.64
N GLN A 102 14.41 -20.89 2.40
CA GLN A 102 15.44 -21.86 1.96
C GLN A 102 16.83 -21.23 1.91
N ASP A 103 16.92 -19.94 1.61
CA ASP A 103 18.16 -19.17 1.58
C ASP A 103 18.56 -18.62 2.96
N GLY A 104 17.73 -18.84 4.00
CA GLY A 104 18.04 -18.51 5.39
C GLY A 104 17.56 -17.11 5.82
N CYS A 105 16.69 -16.47 5.06
CA CYS A 105 16.03 -15.23 5.47
C CYS A 105 14.84 -15.55 6.39
N ASP A 106 14.86 -15.01 7.60
CA ASP A 106 13.85 -15.27 8.62
C ASP A 106 12.85 -14.12 8.79
N THR A 107 13.07 -12.97 8.18
CA THR A 107 12.26 -11.76 8.36
C THR A 107 11.59 -11.34 7.05
N VAL A 108 10.26 -11.33 7.05
CA VAL A 108 9.44 -10.91 5.90
C VAL A 108 8.38 -9.91 6.35
N VAL A 109 8.35 -8.72 5.75
CA VAL A 109 7.27 -7.74 5.90
C VAL A 109 6.46 -7.70 4.60
N TYR A 110 5.14 -7.79 4.65
CA TYR A 110 4.34 -7.90 3.44
C TYR A 110 3.11 -7.01 3.43
N ALA A 111 2.71 -6.58 2.22
CA ALA A 111 1.52 -5.78 2.01
C ALA A 111 0.24 -6.60 2.13
N SER A 112 -0.63 -6.28 3.10
CA SER A 112 -2.03 -6.68 3.18
C SER A 112 -2.95 -5.52 2.80
N THR A 113 -4.19 -5.46 3.31
CA THR A 113 -5.17 -4.45 2.92
C THR A 113 -6.17 -4.15 4.04
N SER A 114 -6.58 -2.89 4.17
CA SER A 114 -7.69 -2.48 5.04
C SER A 114 -9.08 -2.80 4.46
N SER A 115 -9.19 -3.09 3.16
CA SER A 115 -10.49 -3.36 2.51
C SER A 115 -11.26 -4.51 3.15
N ILE A 116 -10.55 -5.46 3.78
CA ILE A 116 -11.15 -6.61 4.47
C ILE A 116 -12.00 -6.24 5.69
N TYR A 117 -11.80 -5.03 6.24
CA TYR A 117 -12.63 -4.57 7.37
C TYR A 117 -14.06 -4.22 6.95
N GLY A 118 -14.29 -4.02 5.64
CA GLY A 118 -15.57 -3.59 5.12
C GLY A 118 -15.88 -2.16 5.54
N ASP A 119 -17.18 -1.86 5.59
CA ASP A 119 -17.70 -0.52 5.85
C ASP A 119 -17.72 -0.21 7.36
N ARG A 120 -16.93 0.81 7.79
CA ARG A 120 -16.81 1.16 9.20
C ARG A 120 -16.54 2.63 9.44
N THR A 121 -17.34 3.21 10.33
CA THR A 121 -17.14 4.58 10.86
C THR A 121 -16.35 4.60 12.17
N GLU A 122 -16.07 3.43 12.75
CA GLU A 122 -15.31 3.28 14.01
C GLU A 122 -13.93 2.71 13.69
N PRO A 123 -12.90 2.95 14.54
CA PRO A 123 -11.57 2.37 14.34
C PRO A 123 -11.63 0.84 14.17
N SER A 124 -10.85 0.33 13.24
CA SER A 124 -10.81 -1.08 12.84
C SER A 124 -9.60 -1.77 13.47
N PRO A 125 -9.73 -2.49 14.61
CA PRO A 125 -8.63 -3.23 15.19
C PRO A 125 -8.35 -4.52 14.40
N GLU A 126 -7.12 -5.03 14.47
CA GLU A 126 -6.65 -6.17 13.67
C GLU A 126 -7.31 -7.51 14.04
N ASP A 127 -7.81 -7.65 15.25
CA ASP A 127 -8.38 -8.88 15.82
C ASP A 127 -9.88 -9.05 15.57
N MET A 128 -10.51 -8.11 14.85
CA MET A 128 -11.92 -8.24 14.51
C MET A 128 -12.18 -9.31 13.44
N ASP A 129 -13.38 -9.91 13.51
CA ASP A 129 -13.87 -10.79 12.45
C ASP A 129 -14.07 -10.02 11.14
N VAL A 130 -13.51 -10.53 10.06
CA VAL A 130 -13.59 -9.91 8.73
C VAL A 130 -14.34 -10.80 7.74
N THR A 131 -14.97 -10.18 6.74
CA THR A 131 -15.67 -10.89 5.67
C THR A 131 -15.05 -10.52 4.33
N VAL A 132 -14.75 -11.54 3.53
CA VAL A 132 -14.13 -11.36 2.20
C VAL A 132 -15.23 -11.33 1.14
N ASN A 133 -15.31 -10.23 0.40
CA ASN A 133 -16.35 -10.02 -0.63
C ASN A 133 -15.77 -9.97 -2.05
N THR A 134 -14.45 -9.79 -2.19
CA THR A 134 -13.79 -9.61 -3.49
C THR A 134 -12.61 -10.57 -3.68
N GLY A 135 -12.23 -10.81 -4.95
CA GLY A 135 -11.03 -11.59 -5.27
C GLY A 135 -9.74 -10.95 -4.74
N TYR A 136 -9.70 -9.62 -4.69
CA TYR A 136 -8.57 -8.88 -4.11
C TYR A 136 -8.44 -9.15 -2.61
N GLU A 137 -9.50 -9.00 -1.84
CA GLU A 137 -9.52 -9.28 -0.40
C GLU A 137 -9.17 -10.74 -0.12
N ALA A 138 -9.77 -11.68 -0.88
CA ALA A 138 -9.47 -13.10 -0.77
C ALA A 138 -7.97 -13.39 -0.94
N SER A 139 -7.34 -12.73 -1.90
CA SER A 139 -5.90 -12.89 -2.17
C SER A 139 -5.04 -12.36 -1.02
N LYS A 140 -5.44 -11.25 -0.39
CA LYS A 140 -4.73 -10.67 0.75
C LYS A 140 -4.92 -11.50 2.03
N MET A 141 -6.13 -11.96 2.31
CA MET A 141 -6.39 -12.89 3.42
C MET A 141 -5.64 -14.20 3.28
N ALA A 142 -5.49 -14.71 2.05
CA ALA A 142 -4.68 -15.89 1.81
C ALA A 142 -3.21 -15.67 2.20
N ARG A 143 -2.63 -14.48 1.92
CA ARG A 143 -1.27 -14.13 2.39
C ARG A 143 -1.17 -14.18 3.90
N GLU A 144 -2.11 -13.56 4.63
CA GLU A 144 -2.14 -13.56 6.09
C GLU A 144 -2.21 -15.00 6.65
N THR A 145 -3.05 -15.86 6.04
CA THR A 145 -3.15 -17.27 6.43
C THR A 145 -1.87 -18.06 6.15
N TYR A 146 -1.21 -17.84 5.00
CA TYR A 146 0.08 -18.48 4.70
C TYR A 146 1.21 -17.94 5.58
N ALA A 147 1.21 -16.65 5.92
CA ALA A 147 2.17 -16.07 6.85
C ALA A 147 2.08 -16.77 8.23
N GLU A 148 0.88 -16.94 8.78
CA GLU A 148 0.65 -17.69 10.01
C GLU A 148 1.16 -19.14 9.89
N TYR A 149 0.92 -19.82 8.76
CA TYR A 149 1.47 -21.15 8.51
C TYR A 149 3.01 -21.16 8.54
N PHE A 150 3.69 -20.25 7.84
CA PHE A 150 5.14 -20.17 7.81
C PHE A 150 5.71 -19.84 9.20
N HIS A 151 5.09 -18.93 9.95
CA HIS A 151 5.45 -18.66 11.32
C HIS A 151 5.34 -19.93 12.19
N ASN A 152 4.16 -20.52 12.25
CA ASN A 152 3.88 -21.67 13.13
C ASN A 152 4.70 -22.92 12.80
N HIS A 153 5.03 -23.14 11.52
CA HIS A 153 5.69 -24.35 11.08
C HIS A 153 7.22 -24.21 10.96
N TYR A 154 7.70 -23.04 10.58
CA TYR A 154 9.11 -22.79 10.31
C TYR A 154 9.75 -21.76 11.25
N GLY A 155 8.97 -21.01 12.01
CA GLY A 155 9.46 -20.03 12.98
C GLY A 155 9.93 -18.72 12.38
N LEU A 156 9.46 -18.37 11.16
CA LEU A 156 9.78 -17.10 10.54
C LEU A 156 9.04 -15.95 11.21
N SER A 157 9.60 -14.74 11.19
CA SER A 157 8.91 -13.48 11.54
C SER A 157 8.25 -12.92 10.30
N LEU A 158 6.90 -12.92 10.25
CA LEU A 158 6.13 -12.41 9.12
C LEU A 158 5.13 -11.34 9.58
N ALA A 159 5.41 -10.08 9.27
CA ALA A 159 4.52 -8.96 9.58
C ALA A 159 3.68 -8.55 8.37
N GLY A 160 2.36 -8.70 8.47
CA GLY A 160 1.39 -8.26 7.47
C GLY A 160 0.88 -6.86 7.77
N MET A 161 1.07 -5.93 6.83
CA MET A 161 0.72 -4.53 7.02
C MET A 161 -0.57 -4.21 6.23
N ARG A 162 -1.66 -3.92 6.93
CA ARG A 162 -2.92 -3.47 6.34
C ARG A 162 -2.86 -1.98 6.11
N PHE A 163 -2.62 -1.58 4.87
CA PHE A 163 -2.52 -0.18 4.48
C PHE A 163 -3.88 0.48 4.33
N PHE A 164 -4.00 1.73 4.78
CA PHE A 164 -5.15 2.59 4.58
C PHE A 164 -4.81 3.69 3.57
N SER A 165 -5.54 3.75 2.48
CA SER A 165 -5.56 4.77 1.41
C SER A 165 -4.25 5.53 1.18
N VAL A 166 -3.18 4.80 0.82
CA VAL A 166 -1.82 5.36 0.65
C VAL A 166 -1.75 6.31 -0.54
N TYR A 167 -1.13 7.50 -0.34
CA TYR A 167 -0.98 8.54 -1.36
C TYR A 167 0.39 9.23 -1.34
N GLN A 168 0.76 9.88 -2.47
CA GLN A 168 1.95 10.73 -2.63
C GLN A 168 1.70 11.91 -3.58
N GLY A 169 0.95 11.70 -4.66
CA GLY A 169 0.68 12.65 -5.72
C GLY A 169 1.10 12.16 -7.11
N MET A 170 0.55 12.81 -8.16
CA MET A 170 0.69 12.35 -9.55
C MET A 170 1.98 12.79 -10.24
N LYS A 171 2.60 13.89 -9.85
CA LYS A 171 3.73 14.49 -10.59
C LYS A 171 5.08 14.18 -10.01
N GLU A 172 5.18 14.01 -8.71
CA GLU A 172 6.43 13.67 -8.04
C GLU A 172 6.33 12.27 -7.45
N GLY A 173 7.39 11.49 -7.65
CA GLY A 173 7.45 10.11 -7.20
C GLY A 173 6.68 9.13 -8.11
N ALA A 174 6.48 7.94 -7.60
CA ALA A 174 6.06 6.78 -8.38
C ALA A 174 4.54 6.62 -8.51
N GLU A 175 3.73 7.35 -7.75
CA GLU A 175 2.27 7.15 -7.76
C GLU A 175 1.65 7.50 -9.12
N GLY A 176 2.17 8.50 -9.81
CA GLY A 176 1.69 8.90 -11.13
C GLY A 176 1.72 7.78 -12.18
N HIS A 177 2.62 6.82 -12.05
CA HIS A 177 2.70 5.67 -12.95
C HIS A 177 1.53 4.68 -12.78
N LYS A 178 0.80 4.74 -11.67
CA LYS A 178 -0.41 3.95 -11.46
C LYS A 178 -1.59 4.42 -12.32
N GLY A 179 -1.56 5.64 -12.87
CA GLY A 179 -2.62 6.19 -13.69
C GLY A 179 -3.98 6.15 -12.98
N GLU A 180 -4.96 5.48 -13.58
CA GLU A 180 -6.31 5.31 -13.00
C GLU A 180 -6.37 4.52 -11.69
N TYR A 181 -5.31 3.82 -11.31
CA TYR A 181 -5.20 3.10 -10.03
C TYR A 181 -4.51 3.91 -8.93
N ALA A 182 -4.16 5.19 -9.19
CA ALA A 182 -3.63 6.09 -8.17
C ALA A 182 -4.69 6.41 -7.09
N ASN A 183 -4.25 6.88 -5.92
CA ASN A 183 -5.17 7.27 -4.86
C ASN A 183 -6.03 8.48 -5.26
N LEU A 184 -7.22 8.60 -4.66
CA LEU A 184 -8.16 9.70 -4.94
C LEU A 184 -7.54 11.08 -4.69
N ILE A 185 -6.72 11.25 -3.65
CA ILE A 185 -6.00 12.52 -3.41
C ILE A 185 -5.17 12.91 -4.64
N ALA A 186 -4.37 11.97 -5.16
CA ALA A 186 -3.52 12.23 -6.30
C ALA A 186 -4.32 12.56 -7.58
N GLN A 187 -5.38 11.79 -7.84
CA GLN A 187 -6.25 11.99 -9.00
C GLN A 187 -7.03 13.30 -8.95
N PHE A 188 -7.62 13.63 -7.79
CA PHE A 188 -8.42 14.84 -7.60
C PHE A 188 -7.53 16.08 -7.65
N ALA A 189 -6.36 16.06 -7.00
CA ALA A 189 -5.40 17.16 -7.07
C ALA A 189 -4.96 17.45 -8.52
N ASP A 190 -4.62 16.41 -9.28
CA ASP A 190 -4.28 16.57 -10.70
C ASP A 190 -5.46 17.09 -11.53
N GLY A 191 -6.65 16.56 -11.30
CA GLY A 191 -7.87 17.02 -11.96
C GLY A 191 -8.12 18.51 -11.69
N ILE A 192 -8.23 18.90 -10.42
CA ILE A 192 -8.53 20.26 -9.97
C ILE A 192 -7.47 21.26 -10.46
N ALA A 193 -6.18 20.92 -10.32
CA ALA A 193 -5.08 21.78 -10.78
C ALA A 193 -5.12 22.04 -12.29
N ASN A 194 -5.69 21.13 -13.07
CA ASN A 194 -5.86 21.25 -14.52
C ASN A 194 -7.29 21.70 -14.93
N GLY A 195 -8.11 22.16 -13.99
CA GLY A 195 -9.49 22.62 -14.24
C GLY A 195 -10.47 21.52 -14.64
N ARG A 196 -10.18 20.25 -14.29
CA ARG A 196 -11.04 19.11 -14.55
C ARG A 196 -11.81 18.74 -13.27
N PRO A 197 -13.15 18.66 -13.33
CA PRO A 197 -13.94 18.24 -12.18
C PRO A 197 -13.55 16.85 -11.69
N PRO A 198 -13.37 16.65 -10.36
CA PRO A 198 -13.29 15.31 -9.78
C PRO A 198 -14.63 14.59 -9.96
N GLU A 199 -14.58 13.32 -10.34
CA GLU A 199 -15.75 12.45 -10.41
C GLU A 199 -15.90 11.71 -9.09
N ILE A 200 -17.05 11.86 -8.45
CA ILE A 200 -17.38 11.23 -7.17
C ILE A 200 -18.56 10.27 -7.38
N TRP A 201 -18.36 9.00 -7.05
CA TRP A 201 -19.44 8.03 -7.05
C TRP A 201 -20.27 8.15 -5.77
N GLY A 202 -21.57 8.36 -5.91
CA GLY A 202 -22.47 8.64 -4.80
C GLY A 202 -22.57 10.13 -4.48
N ASP A 203 -22.73 10.47 -3.21
CA ASP A 203 -22.96 11.86 -2.74
C ASP A 203 -21.72 12.53 -2.11
N GLY A 204 -20.59 11.85 -2.08
CA GLY A 204 -19.33 12.36 -1.55
C GLY A 204 -19.22 12.33 -0.02
N THR A 205 -20.18 11.74 0.67
CA THR A 205 -20.13 11.58 2.14
C THR A 205 -19.25 10.42 2.60
N GLN A 206 -18.91 9.51 1.71
CA GLN A 206 -18.01 8.40 2.02
C GLN A 206 -16.65 8.88 2.48
N THR A 207 -16.08 8.17 3.46
CA THR A 207 -14.85 8.60 4.12
C THR A 207 -13.69 7.65 3.88
N ARG A 208 -12.46 8.19 3.94
CA ARG A 208 -11.21 7.42 3.87
C ARG A 208 -10.25 7.92 4.94
N ASP A 209 -9.50 6.97 5.49
CA ASP A 209 -8.30 7.22 6.26
C ASP A 209 -7.12 7.31 5.27
N PHE A 210 -6.67 8.52 5.01
CA PHE A 210 -5.61 8.79 4.04
C PHE A 210 -4.25 8.81 4.72
N THR A 211 -3.33 7.95 4.28
CA THR A 211 -2.00 7.82 4.87
C THR A 211 -0.91 8.17 3.85
N HIS A 212 -0.04 9.12 4.18
CA HIS A 212 1.06 9.49 3.30
C HIS A 212 2.07 8.34 3.16
N VAL A 213 2.67 8.19 1.96
CA VAL A 213 3.59 7.07 1.67
C VAL A 213 4.81 7.07 2.59
N ASP A 214 5.31 8.22 3.03
CA ASP A 214 6.48 8.30 3.93
C ASP A 214 6.17 7.66 5.30
N ASP A 215 4.95 7.81 5.82
CA ASP A 215 4.53 7.14 7.05
C ASP A 215 4.40 5.62 6.86
N ILE A 216 3.96 5.18 5.67
CA ILE A 216 3.93 3.75 5.32
C ILE A 216 5.35 3.19 5.25
N VAL A 217 6.28 3.87 4.56
CA VAL A 217 7.69 3.46 4.46
C VAL A 217 8.30 3.33 5.85
N ARG A 218 8.13 4.32 6.71
CA ARG A 218 8.63 4.28 8.08
C ARG A 218 8.01 3.13 8.90
N GLY A 219 6.72 2.86 8.72
CA GLY A 219 6.05 1.72 9.35
C GLY A 219 6.61 0.36 8.90
N LEU A 220 6.88 0.21 7.60
CA LEU A 220 7.50 -0.99 7.05
C LEU A 220 8.92 -1.21 7.61
N GLU A 221 9.73 -0.17 7.65
CA GLU A 221 11.10 -0.22 8.21
C GLU A 221 11.09 -0.61 9.69
N LEU A 222 10.21 -0.01 10.50
CA LEU A 222 10.05 -0.33 11.91
C LEU A 222 9.58 -1.77 12.13
N ALA A 223 8.67 -2.27 11.27
CA ALA A 223 8.21 -3.66 11.37
C ALA A 223 9.35 -4.66 11.17
N ALA A 224 10.27 -4.39 10.23
CA ALA A 224 11.45 -5.21 10.01
C ALA A 224 12.49 -5.07 11.14
N ASP A 225 12.76 -3.83 11.60
CA ASP A 225 13.72 -3.57 12.68
C ASP A 225 13.33 -4.24 14.01
N HIS A 226 12.03 -4.35 14.26
CA HIS A 226 11.49 -5.00 15.47
C HIS A 226 11.20 -6.50 15.24
N GLU A 227 11.49 -7.04 14.05
CA GLU A 227 11.20 -8.43 13.68
C GLU A 227 9.76 -8.84 14.04
N LEU A 228 8.81 -7.95 13.69
CA LEU A 228 7.41 -8.14 14.05
C LEU A 228 6.81 -9.39 13.40
N ASP A 229 5.85 -10.00 14.08
CA ASP A 229 5.04 -11.11 13.61
C ASP A 229 3.54 -10.81 13.78
N GLY A 230 2.73 -11.32 12.85
CA GLY A 230 1.28 -11.10 12.83
C GLY A 230 0.84 -9.90 11.98
N ILE A 231 -0.33 -9.36 12.28
CA ILE A 231 -0.97 -8.32 11.45
C ILE A 231 -0.98 -6.98 12.17
N TYR A 232 -0.71 -5.91 11.43
CA TYR A 232 -0.66 -4.54 11.93
C TYR A 232 -1.32 -3.57 10.94
N ASN A 233 -2.02 -2.57 11.46
CA ASN A 233 -2.55 -1.48 10.66
C ASN A 233 -1.50 -0.38 10.46
N LEU A 234 -1.43 0.14 9.23
CA LEU A 234 -0.77 1.41 8.92
C LEU A 234 -1.80 2.37 8.32
N GLY A 235 -2.31 3.21 9.18
CA GLY A 235 -3.32 4.23 8.92
C GLY A 235 -3.25 5.32 9.98
N THR A 236 -3.89 6.48 9.73
CA THR A 236 -3.81 7.65 10.63
C THR A 236 -4.74 7.56 11.83
N GLY A 237 -5.82 6.78 11.73
CA GLY A 237 -6.92 6.80 12.71
C GLY A 237 -7.84 8.00 12.55
N GLU A 238 -7.72 8.73 11.44
CA GLU A 238 -8.58 9.86 11.07
C GLU A 238 -9.25 9.59 9.71
N GLN A 239 -10.48 10.05 9.54
CA GLN A 239 -11.21 9.83 8.30
C GLN A 239 -11.76 11.14 7.76
N TYR A 240 -11.69 11.31 6.45
CA TYR A 240 -12.15 12.51 5.75
C TYR A 240 -13.08 12.14 4.60
N SER A 241 -14.18 12.89 4.44
CA SER A 241 -15.11 12.67 3.34
C SER A 241 -14.54 13.15 2.00
N LEU A 242 -15.03 12.58 0.89
CA LEU A 242 -14.57 13.03 -0.43
C LEU A 242 -15.00 14.47 -0.72
N ASN A 243 -16.15 14.93 -0.20
CA ASN A 243 -16.52 16.34 -0.29
C ASN A 243 -15.53 17.24 0.43
N HIS A 244 -15.13 16.87 1.66
CA HIS A 244 -14.10 17.62 2.40
C HIS A 244 -12.76 17.61 1.67
N LEU A 245 -12.38 16.50 1.07
CA LEU A 245 -11.16 16.39 0.27
C LEU A 245 -11.17 17.37 -0.91
N VAL A 246 -12.29 17.48 -1.64
CA VAL A 246 -12.42 18.42 -2.77
C VAL A 246 -12.32 19.87 -2.29
N ASP A 247 -13.01 20.21 -1.20
CA ASP A 247 -12.98 21.57 -0.62
C ASP A 247 -11.54 21.95 -0.21
N ALA A 248 -10.85 21.05 0.50
CA ALA A 248 -9.48 21.27 0.96
C ALA A 248 -8.47 21.39 -0.20
N LEU A 249 -8.61 20.56 -1.26
CA LEU A 249 -7.78 20.66 -2.46
C LEU A 249 -8.01 21.98 -3.22
N ASN A 250 -9.26 22.44 -3.32
CA ASN A 250 -9.58 23.74 -3.93
C ASN A 250 -8.95 24.90 -3.13
N GLU A 251 -9.02 24.85 -1.79
CA GLU A 251 -8.40 25.87 -0.92
C GLU A 251 -6.88 25.92 -1.14
N GLU A 252 -6.20 24.77 -1.13
CA GLU A 252 -4.76 24.67 -1.32
C GLU A 252 -4.29 25.11 -2.72
N LEU A 253 -5.05 24.76 -3.76
CA LEU A 253 -4.72 25.12 -5.14
C LEU A 253 -5.20 26.54 -5.53
N GLY A 254 -6.01 27.18 -4.69
CA GLY A 254 -6.61 28.49 -4.99
C GLY A 254 -7.62 28.42 -6.15
N THR A 255 -8.38 27.34 -6.25
CA THR A 255 -9.35 27.05 -7.30
C THR A 255 -10.78 26.96 -6.75
N ASP A 256 -11.77 26.77 -7.61
CA ASP A 256 -13.20 26.62 -7.26
C ASP A 256 -13.83 25.64 -8.25
N VAL A 257 -13.25 24.43 -8.34
CA VAL A 257 -13.69 23.37 -9.26
C VAL A 257 -14.71 22.49 -8.56
N GLU A 258 -15.96 22.54 -9.04
CA GLU A 258 -17.06 21.72 -8.49
C GLU A 258 -16.92 20.25 -8.91
N PRO A 259 -17.16 19.27 -8.02
CA PRO A 259 -17.16 17.87 -8.38
C PRO A 259 -18.39 17.48 -9.23
N VAL A 260 -18.28 16.39 -9.97
CA VAL A 260 -19.40 15.75 -10.65
C VAL A 260 -19.76 14.47 -9.88
N TYR A 261 -21.04 14.35 -9.53
CA TYR A 261 -21.55 13.18 -8.82
C TYR A 261 -22.17 12.20 -9.79
N GLU A 262 -21.75 10.96 -9.75
CA GLU A 262 -22.20 9.87 -10.62
C GLU A 262 -22.75 8.70 -9.79
N ASP A 263 -23.60 7.89 -10.41
CA ASP A 263 -24.07 6.65 -9.78
C ASP A 263 -22.88 5.71 -9.52
N ASN A 264 -22.82 5.12 -8.33
CA ASN A 264 -21.76 4.19 -8.00
C ASN A 264 -21.89 2.88 -8.82
N PRO A 265 -20.91 2.54 -9.68
CA PRO A 265 -20.98 1.32 -10.50
C PRO A 265 -20.69 0.04 -9.68
N ILE A 266 -20.14 0.16 -8.47
CA ILE A 266 -19.83 -0.96 -7.59
C ILE A 266 -21.08 -1.32 -6.80
N PRO A 267 -21.46 -2.61 -6.72
CA PRO A 267 -22.61 -3.05 -5.91
C PRO A 267 -22.47 -2.59 -4.45
N GLU A 268 -23.59 -2.18 -3.84
CA GLU A 268 -23.63 -1.62 -2.48
C GLU A 268 -23.07 -2.60 -1.42
N ASP A 269 -23.24 -3.89 -1.62
CA ASP A 269 -22.74 -4.96 -0.73
C ASP A 269 -21.24 -5.24 -0.87
N VAL A 270 -20.58 -4.64 -1.86
CA VAL A 270 -19.12 -4.73 -2.12
C VAL A 270 -18.42 -3.40 -1.86
N TYR A 271 -19.13 -2.28 -2.07
CA TYR A 271 -18.54 -0.95 -1.92
C TYR A 271 -18.28 -0.65 -0.43
N VAL A 272 -17.03 -0.32 -0.11
CA VAL A 272 -16.64 0.14 1.23
C VAL A 272 -16.88 1.64 1.30
N HIS A 273 -17.89 2.06 2.08
CA HIS A 273 -18.26 3.46 2.22
C HIS A 273 -17.29 4.20 3.16
N ASP A 274 -17.00 3.64 4.33
CA ASP A 274 -16.19 4.29 5.35
C ASP A 274 -15.00 3.41 5.79
N THR A 275 -13.83 4.03 5.98
CA THR A 275 -12.64 3.34 6.50
C THR A 275 -11.94 4.18 7.56
N MET A 276 -11.53 3.53 8.67
CA MET A 276 -10.78 4.15 9.74
C MET A 276 -9.88 3.12 10.43
N ALA A 277 -8.58 3.39 10.53
CA ALA A 277 -7.62 2.53 11.21
C ALA A 277 -7.72 2.63 12.73
N ASP A 278 -7.40 1.53 13.40
CA ASP A 278 -6.87 1.58 14.76
C ASP A 278 -5.36 1.30 14.69
N PRO A 279 -4.49 2.32 14.80
CA PRO A 279 -3.04 2.12 14.73
C PRO A 279 -2.41 1.69 16.06
N SER A 280 -3.18 1.52 17.13
CA SER A 280 -2.70 1.33 18.51
C SER A 280 -1.72 0.17 18.62
N LYS A 281 -1.98 -0.96 17.95
CA LYS A 281 -1.12 -2.13 17.98
C LYS A 281 0.28 -1.86 17.40
N MET A 282 0.35 -1.12 16.30
CA MET A 282 1.64 -0.73 15.70
C MET A 282 2.39 0.27 16.57
N THR A 283 1.66 1.25 17.14
CA THR A 283 2.21 2.21 18.10
C THR A 283 2.80 1.50 19.33
N GLU A 284 2.06 0.57 19.94
CA GLU A 284 2.53 -0.18 21.11
C GLU A 284 3.75 -1.05 20.81
N ALA A 285 3.80 -1.65 19.63
CA ALA A 285 4.89 -2.55 19.24
C ALA A 285 6.20 -1.83 18.90
N THR A 286 6.13 -0.63 18.29
CA THR A 286 7.29 0.03 17.69
C THR A 286 7.47 1.49 18.06
N GLY A 287 6.46 2.12 18.66
CA GLY A 287 6.41 3.57 18.82
C GLY A 287 6.03 4.33 17.53
N TRP A 288 5.60 3.62 16.48
CA TRP A 288 5.14 4.26 15.25
C TRP A 288 3.88 5.10 15.50
N GLU A 289 3.87 6.31 14.97
CA GLU A 289 2.71 7.19 14.90
C GLU A 289 2.74 7.89 13.54
N PRO A 290 1.60 8.21 12.90
CA PRO A 290 1.63 9.00 11.68
C PRO A 290 2.22 10.38 11.96
N GLU A 291 3.16 10.82 11.14
CA GLU A 291 3.83 12.13 11.28
C GLU A 291 3.26 13.18 10.34
N ILE A 292 2.67 12.72 9.21
CA ILE A 292 2.13 13.59 8.16
C ILE A 292 0.61 13.63 8.28
N GLY A 293 0.09 14.73 8.86
CA GLY A 293 -1.35 14.97 8.93
C GLY A 293 -1.98 15.28 7.58
N PHE A 294 -3.32 15.28 7.53
CA PHE A 294 -4.08 15.44 6.29
C PHE A 294 -3.75 16.75 5.55
N GLU A 295 -3.76 17.89 6.26
CA GLU A 295 -3.49 19.21 5.68
C GLU A 295 -2.06 19.30 5.14
N GLU A 296 -1.06 18.83 5.90
CA GLU A 296 0.33 18.81 5.45
C GLU A 296 0.52 17.91 4.22
N GLY A 297 -0.14 16.75 4.20
CA GLY A 297 -0.11 15.85 3.06
C GLY A 297 -0.72 16.49 1.81
N LEU A 298 -1.83 17.21 1.94
CA LEU A 298 -2.44 17.95 0.83
C LEU A 298 -1.53 19.08 0.34
N GLU A 299 -0.90 19.85 1.24
CA GLU A 299 0.07 20.87 0.87
C GLU A 299 1.22 20.29 0.04
N ARG A 300 1.78 19.13 0.44
CA ARG A 300 2.85 18.42 -0.30
C ARG A 300 2.38 18.03 -1.70
N VAL A 301 1.20 17.44 -1.81
CA VAL A 301 0.61 17.05 -3.12
C VAL A 301 0.35 18.28 -3.99
N CYS A 302 -0.27 19.31 -3.46
CA CYS A 302 -0.62 20.52 -4.20
C CYS A 302 0.62 21.34 -4.60
N SER A 303 1.72 21.29 -3.83
CA SER A 303 2.99 21.95 -4.17
C SER A 303 3.56 21.50 -5.51
N GLN A 304 3.26 20.27 -5.94
CA GLN A 304 3.67 19.71 -7.23
C GLN A 304 3.05 20.43 -8.45
N TYR A 305 2.04 21.29 -8.23
CA TYR A 305 1.31 22.03 -9.28
C TYR A 305 1.53 23.56 -9.24
N ARG A 306 2.39 24.04 -8.34
CA ARG A 306 2.71 25.49 -8.16
C ARG A 306 3.94 25.93 -8.93
#